data_d142b424887be0588e055b49561c5fff
#
_entry.id   d142b424887be0588e055b49561c5fff
#
_cell.length_a   1.000
_cell.length_b   1.000
_cell.length_c   1.000
_cell.angle_alpha   90.00
_cell.angle_beta   90.00
_cell.angle_gamma   90.00
#
_symmetry.space_group_name_H-M   'P 1'
#
loop_
_entity.id
_entity.type
_entity.pdbx_description
1 polymer ?
#
loop_
_entity_poly.entity_id
_entity_poly.type
_entity_poly.pdbx_seq_one_letter_code
_entity_poly.pdbx_strand_id
1 'polypeptide(L)'
;VKRMREKKAASNMCLSKITVQNTVTGDKFSMLDIANASFSNRFNELYSFTKNFEAMAKGQKMDWIFVTLTAPPEFHPNPSSPNSKCSYKSELGVKASHTYINNAWKRIRAILYKRGINASPTTYFGARTVEVHKDGCIHWHLLIFINHSLIHDFNKACKEKFPLIGQLKTVLGDDSKGSASSYVFKYIMKEFNTNNLDPAITSRLT
;
A
#
# COMPACT_ATOMS: atom_id res chain seq x y z
N VAL A 1 21.23 0.52 4.29
CA VAL A 1 20.51 1.53 5.07
C VAL A 1 21.37 2.78 5.26
N LYS A 2 22.61 2.71 5.78
CA LYS A 2 23.51 3.87 6.01
C LYS A 2 23.73 4.67 4.72
N ARG A 3 24.15 4.03 3.63
CA ARG A 3 24.41 4.67 2.32
C ARG A 3 23.17 5.36 1.73
N MET A 4 21.95 4.84 1.97
CA MET A 4 20.73 5.51 1.52
C MET A 4 20.42 6.76 2.34
N ARG A 5 20.64 6.73 3.67
CA ARG A 5 20.49 7.91 4.54
C ARG A 5 21.47 9.01 4.14
N GLU A 6 22.72 8.66 3.89
CA GLU A 6 23.77 9.60 3.44
C GLU A 6 23.41 10.24 2.09
N LYS A 7 22.94 9.45 1.11
CA LYS A 7 22.47 9.97 -0.18
C LYS A 7 21.28 10.91 -0.02
N LYS A 8 20.31 10.57 0.85
CA LYS A 8 19.16 11.43 1.10
C LYS A 8 19.57 12.73 1.78
N ALA A 9 20.45 12.69 2.76
CA ALA A 9 20.97 13.90 3.41
C ALA A 9 21.69 14.82 2.42
N ALA A 10 22.54 14.25 1.56
CA ALA A 10 23.23 15.01 0.51
C ALA A 10 22.25 15.61 -0.51
N SER A 11 21.22 14.87 -0.91
CA SER A 11 20.15 15.37 -1.79
C SER A 11 19.37 16.51 -1.15
N ASN A 12 18.96 16.38 0.11
CA ASN A 12 18.25 17.43 0.84
C ASN A 12 19.12 18.71 0.98
N MET A 13 20.41 18.54 1.27
CA MET A 13 21.35 19.66 1.35
C MET A 13 21.53 20.35 -0.03
N CYS A 14 21.49 19.61 -1.12
CA CYS A 14 21.53 20.19 -2.46
C CYS A 14 20.24 20.97 -2.75
N LEU A 15 19.08 20.36 -2.50
CA LEU A 15 17.76 20.97 -2.75
C LEU A 15 17.52 22.22 -1.89
N SER A 16 18.04 22.27 -0.66
CA SER A 16 17.91 23.46 0.19
C SER A 16 18.69 24.68 -0.31
N LYS A 17 19.71 24.48 -1.14
CA LYS A 17 20.52 25.56 -1.73
C LYS A 17 19.92 26.12 -3.02
N ILE A 18 19.02 25.41 -3.66
CA ILE A 18 18.34 25.83 -4.89
C ILE A 18 17.08 26.60 -4.51
N THR A 19 17.00 27.86 -4.92
CA THR A 19 15.87 28.74 -4.62
C THR A 19 15.08 29.02 -5.89
N VAL A 20 13.76 28.95 -5.78
CA VAL A 20 12.81 29.34 -6.82
C VAL A 20 12.07 30.59 -6.33
N GLN A 21 11.93 31.56 -7.19
CA GLN A 21 11.20 32.80 -6.89
C GLN A 21 9.93 32.88 -7.72
N ASN A 22 8.82 33.16 -7.07
CA ASN A 22 7.58 33.51 -7.75
C ASN A 22 7.75 34.88 -8.42
N THR A 23 7.60 34.95 -9.73
CA THR A 23 7.81 36.18 -10.50
C THR A 23 6.69 37.22 -10.28
N VAL A 24 5.54 36.81 -9.75
CA VAL A 24 4.40 37.71 -9.50
C VAL A 24 4.43 38.24 -8.08
N THR A 25 4.62 37.39 -7.07
CA THR A 25 4.58 37.77 -5.65
C THR A 25 5.95 38.12 -5.08
N GLY A 26 7.02 37.72 -5.73
CA GLY A 26 8.40 37.90 -5.25
C GLY A 26 8.83 36.88 -4.18
N ASP A 27 7.93 36.00 -3.72
CA ASP A 27 8.23 35.02 -2.70
C ASP A 27 9.33 34.03 -3.15
N LYS A 28 10.20 33.67 -2.23
CA LYS A 28 11.29 32.71 -2.47
C LYS A 28 11.07 31.43 -1.66
N PHE A 29 11.20 30.29 -2.33
CA PHE A 29 11.09 28.98 -1.72
C PHE A 29 12.33 28.15 -2.07
N SER A 30 12.83 27.34 -1.14
CA SER A 30 13.82 26.35 -1.52
C SER A 30 13.16 25.19 -2.28
N MET A 31 13.93 24.53 -3.15
CA MET A 31 13.46 23.30 -3.81
C MET A 31 13.14 22.19 -2.79
N LEU A 32 13.76 22.23 -1.62
CA LEU A 32 13.45 21.32 -0.52
C LEU A 32 12.05 21.59 0.06
N ASP A 33 11.69 22.88 0.27
CA ASP A 33 10.36 23.24 0.75
C ASP A 33 9.26 22.82 -0.24
N ILE A 34 9.52 23.04 -1.55
CA ILE A 34 8.59 22.63 -2.61
C ILE A 34 8.43 21.11 -2.64
N ALA A 35 9.54 20.37 -2.51
CA ALA A 35 9.48 18.90 -2.48
C ALA A 35 8.73 18.38 -1.26
N ASN A 36 8.92 18.98 -0.08
CA ASN A 36 8.20 18.61 1.14
C ASN A 36 6.72 18.98 1.08
N ALA A 37 6.38 20.14 0.55
CA ALA A 37 4.98 20.55 0.34
C ALA A 37 4.26 19.64 -0.65
N SER A 38 4.91 19.26 -1.76
CA SER A 38 4.37 18.30 -2.72
C SER A 38 4.10 16.94 -2.09
N PHE A 39 4.99 16.49 -1.19
CA PHE A 39 4.78 15.25 -0.43
C PHE A 39 3.57 15.33 0.50
N SER A 40 3.44 16.40 1.29
CA SER A 40 2.31 16.60 2.21
C SER A 40 1.00 16.69 1.45
N ASN A 41 0.97 17.40 0.32
CA ASN A 41 -0.21 17.48 -0.55
C ASN A 41 -0.62 16.10 -1.08
N ARG A 42 0.34 15.31 -1.57
CA ARG A 42 0.08 13.95 -2.05
C ARG A 42 -0.45 13.03 -0.95
N PHE A 43 0.08 13.17 0.26
CA PHE A 43 -0.42 12.43 1.42
C PHE A 43 -1.87 12.79 1.75
N ASN A 44 -2.18 14.10 1.82
CA ASN A 44 -3.52 14.58 2.10
C ASN A 44 -4.53 14.16 1.02
N GLU A 45 -4.15 14.17 -0.25
CA GLU A 45 -4.96 13.65 -1.36
C GLU A 45 -5.29 12.17 -1.15
N LEU A 46 -4.29 11.33 -0.88
CA LEU A 46 -4.48 9.90 -0.65
C LEU A 46 -5.36 9.65 0.58
N TYR A 47 -5.16 10.41 1.65
CA TYR A 47 -5.97 10.31 2.86
C TYR A 47 -7.42 10.66 2.58
N SER A 48 -7.68 11.80 1.94
CA SER A 48 -9.02 12.25 1.57
C SER A 48 -9.71 11.27 0.63
N PHE A 49 -8.97 10.73 -0.34
CA PHE A 49 -9.47 9.71 -1.26
C PHE A 49 -9.91 8.43 -0.53
N THR A 50 -9.11 7.96 0.44
CA THR A 50 -9.45 6.77 1.22
C THR A 50 -10.63 7.02 2.15
N LYS A 51 -10.74 8.22 2.73
CA LYS A 51 -11.89 8.64 3.55
C LYS A 51 -13.18 8.72 2.73
N ASN A 52 -13.11 9.19 1.49
CA ASN A 52 -14.25 9.21 0.59
C ASN A 52 -14.72 7.78 0.25
N PHE A 53 -13.80 6.84 0.05
CA PHE A 53 -14.14 5.44 -0.14
C PHE A 53 -14.84 4.86 1.10
N GLU A 54 -14.34 5.17 2.30
CA GLU A 54 -14.95 4.72 3.55
C GLU A 54 -16.37 5.28 3.72
N ALA A 55 -16.57 6.56 3.43
CA ALA A 55 -17.89 7.19 3.49
C ALA A 55 -18.87 6.56 2.48
N MET A 56 -18.41 6.30 1.25
CA MET A 56 -19.19 5.62 0.22
C MET A 56 -19.59 4.20 0.64
N ALA A 57 -18.65 3.45 1.21
CA ALA A 57 -18.90 2.10 1.70
C ALA A 57 -19.92 2.07 2.84
N LYS A 58 -19.82 3.01 3.79
CA LYS A 58 -20.82 3.16 4.88
C LYS A 58 -22.22 3.45 4.34
N GLY A 59 -22.33 4.32 3.33
CA GLY A 59 -23.61 4.59 2.67
C GLY A 59 -24.22 3.36 1.99
N GLN A 60 -23.40 2.40 1.56
CA GLN A 60 -23.82 1.15 0.94
C GLN A 60 -23.90 -0.04 1.93
N LYS A 61 -23.65 0.19 3.22
CA LYS A 61 -23.59 -0.86 4.28
C LYS A 61 -22.62 -1.99 3.92
N MET A 62 -21.47 -1.64 3.37
CA MET A 62 -20.42 -2.58 3.01
C MET A 62 -19.47 -2.79 4.18
N ASP A 63 -18.98 -4.03 4.30
CA ASP A 63 -17.84 -4.34 5.16
C ASP A 63 -16.54 -3.91 4.49
N TRP A 64 -15.46 -3.89 5.26
CA TRP A 64 -14.14 -3.78 4.68
C TRP A 64 -13.24 -4.94 5.11
N ILE A 65 -12.39 -5.35 4.21
CA ILE A 65 -11.37 -6.36 4.46
C ILE A 65 -10.00 -5.80 4.08
N PHE A 66 -9.00 -6.21 4.84
CA PHE A 66 -7.61 -5.90 4.52
C PHE A 66 -6.89 -7.18 4.10
N VAL A 67 -6.39 -7.17 2.87
CA VAL A 67 -5.78 -8.35 2.25
C VAL A 67 -4.31 -8.09 2.00
N THR A 68 -3.44 -8.96 2.50
CA THR A 68 -2.02 -8.96 2.16
C THR A 68 -1.72 -10.11 1.21
N LEU A 69 -1.13 -9.76 0.07
CA LEU A 69 -0.68 -10.70 -0.95
C LEU A 69 0.85 -10.72 -0.97
N THR A 70 1.41 -11.90 -0.84
CA THR A 70 2.86 -12.12 -0.79
C THR A 70 3.27 -13.07 -1.91
N ALA A 71 4.39 -12.80 -2.56
CA ALA A 71 4.97 -13.70 -3.55
C ALA A 71 5.44 -15.01 -2.88
N PRO A 72 5.59 -16.13 -3.63
CA PRO A 72 6.03 -17.40 -3.06
C PRO A 72 7.48 -17.36 -2.58
N PRO A 73 7.91 -18.38 -1.78
CA PRO A 73 9.22 -18.39 -1.11
C PRO A 73 10.43 -18.20 -2.03
N GLU A 74 10.32 -18.55 -3.30
CA GLU A 74 11.40 -18.38 -4.29
C GLU A 74 11.79 -16.92 -4.56
N PHE A 75 10.94 -15.97 -4.18
CA PHE A 75 11.21 -14.52 -4.27
C PHE A 75 11.81 -13.93 -2.99
N HIS A 76 11.92 -14.72 -1.91
CA HIS A 76 12.34 -14.26 -0.60
C HIS A 76 13.77 -14.72 -0.28
N PRO A 77 14.78 -13.81 -0.22
CA PRO A 77 16.14 -14.17 0.12
C PRO A 77 16.32 -14.64 1.57
N ASN A 78 15.44 -14.22 2.47
CA ASN A 78 15.48 -14.58 3.88
C ASN A 78 14.21 -15.34 4.26
N PRO A 79 14.24 -16.68 4.34
CA PRO A 79 13.09 -17.45 4.77
C PRO A 79 12.71 -17.12 6.21
N SER A 80 11.42 -17.04 6.49
CA SER A 80 10.88 -16.69 7.81
C SER A 80 11.17 -17.76 8.89
N SER A 81 11.52 -18.98 8.48
CA SER A 81 11.87 -20.09 9.39
C SER A 81 13.33 -20.50 9.16
N PRO A 82 14.15 -20.57 10.23
CA PRO A 82 15.54 -21.03 10.14
C PRO A 82 15.68 -22.45 9.55
N ASN A 83 14.65 -23.28 9.71
CA ASN A 83 14.62 -24.68 9.24
C ASN A 83 13.98 -24.83 7.86
N SER A 84 13.50 -23.79 7.21
CA SER A 84 12.99 -23.87 5.85
C SER A 84 14.14 -23.95 4.87
N LYS A 85 14.11 -24.95 3.97
CA LYS A 85 15.04 -24.99 2.84
C LYS A 85 14.85 -23.68 2.04
N CYS A 86 15.93 -22.92 1.89
CA CYS A 86 15.90 -21.70 1.09
C CYS A 86 15.66 -22.09 -0.37
N SER A 87 14.48 -21.76 -0.88
CA SER A 87 14.10 -21.95 -2.29
C SER A 87 14.35 -20.68 -3.11
N TYR A 88 15.01 -19.68 -2.52
CA TYR A 88 15.25 -18.38 -3.15
C TYR A 88 16.03 -18.53 -4.46
N LYS A 89 15.55 -17.82 -5.46
CA LYS A 89 16.18 -17.71 -6.78
C LYS A 89 16.68 -16.28 -6.96
N SER A 90 18.00 -16.10 -6.95
CA SER A 90 18.64 -14.77 -6.99
C SER A 90 18.36 -13.97 -8.26
N GLU A 91 18.01 -14.66 -9.35
CA GLU A 91 17.57 -14.05 -10.61
C GLU A 91 16.18 -13.39 -10.54
N LEU A 92 15.36 -13.76 -9.54
CA LEU A 92 14.04 -13.21 -9.31
C LEU A 92 14.14 -11.91 -8.47
N GLY A 93 14.33 -10.78 -9.12
CA GLY A 93 14.40 -9.48 -8.46
C GLY A 93 13.02 -8.92 -8.08
N VAL A 94 13.03 -7.74 -7.45
CA VAL A 94 11.83 -6.98 -6.99
C VAL A 94 10.77 -6.83 -8.09
N LYS A 95 11.18 -6.55 -9.33
CA LYS A 95 10.26 -6.41 -10.47
C LYS A 95 9.54 -7.72 -10.78
N ALA A 96 10.22 -8.86 -10.66
CA ALA A 96 9.61 -10.16 -10.93
C ALA A 96 8.56 -10.50 -9.86
N SER A 97 8.81 -10.25 -8.57
CA SER A 97 7.84 -10.45 -7.49
C SER A 97 6.59 -9.57 -7.67
N HIS A 98 6.78 -8.30 -8.05
CA HIS A 98 5.67 -7.40 -8.36
C HIS A 98 4.84 -7.91 -9.56
N THR A 99 5.51 -8.36 -10.61
CA THR A 99 4.86 -8.91 -11.82
C THR A 99 4.06 -10.17 -11.49
N TYR A 100 4.60 -11.06 -10.64
CA TYR A 100 3.91 -12.25 -10.17
C TYR A 100 2.58 -11.90 -9.49
N ILE A 101 2.63 -11.03 -8.48
CA ILE A 101 1.43 -10.63 -7.72
C ILE A 101 0.42 -9.92 -8.64
N ASN A 102 0.90 -9.03 -9.53
CA ASN A 102 0.03 -8.31 -10.46
C ASN A 102 -0.70 -9.27 -11.42
N ASN A 103 -0.01 -10.29 -11.93
CA ASN A 103 -0.62 -11.28 -12.80
C ASN A 103 -1.61 -12.19 -12.04
N ALA A 104 -1.28 -12.57 -10.81
CA ALA A 104 -2.22 -13.30 -9.95
C ALA A 104 -3.47 -12.47 -9.65
N TRP A 105 -3.32 -11.18 -9.36
CA TRP A 105 -4.45 -10.27 -9.14
C TRP A 105 -5.34 -10.11 -10.38
N LYS A 106 -4.76 -10.00 -11.57
CA LYS A 106 -5.54 -9.99 -12.83
C LYS A 106 -6.39 -11.27 -12.99
N ARG A 107 -5.82 -12.42 -12.64
CA ARG A 107 -6.53 -13.71 -12.67
C ARG A 107 -7.63 -13.80 -11.62
N ILE A 108 -7.41 -13.28 -10.39
CA ILE A 108 -8.45 -13.19 -9.36
C ILE A 108 -9.62 -12.37 -9.87
N ARG A 109 -9.37 -11.19 -10.43
CA ARG A 109 -10.44 -10.36 -11.01
C ARG A 109 -11.19 -11.07 -12.14
N ALA A 110 -10.50 -11.84 -12.98
CA ALA A 110 -11.14 -12.62 -14.04
C ALA A 110 -12.02 -13.74 -13.46
N ILE A 111 -11.61 -14.39 -12.36
CA ILE A 111 -12.41 -15.41 -11.65
C ILE A 111 -13.68 -14.76 -11.07
N LEU A 112 -13.53 -13.63 -10.40
CA LEU A 112 -14.66 -12.89 -9.82
C LEU A 112 -15.64 -12.44 -10.91
N TYR A 113 -15.12 -11.90 -12.01
CA TYR A 113 -15.94 -11.52 -13.18
C TYR A 113 -16.77 -12.68 -13.72
N LYS A 114 -16.16 -13.86 -13.89
CA LYS A 114 -16.88 -15.07 -14.35
C LYS A 114 -17.97 -15.54 -13.37
N ARG A 115 -17.86 -15.16 -12.10
CA ARG A 115 -18.89 -15.43 -11.06
C ARG A 115 -19.92 -14.29 -10.96
N GLY A 116 -19.91 -13.32 -11.88
CA GLY A 116 -20.78 -12.15 -11.83
C GLY A 116 -20.40 -11.08 -10.81
N ILE A 117 -19.23 -11.20 -10.19
CA ILE A 117 -18.74 -10.28 -9.16
C ILE A 117 -17.81 -9.25 -9.82
N ASN A 118 -18.38 -8.14 -10.27
CA ASN A 118 -17.65 -7.05 -10.91
C ASN A 118 -17.30 -5.95 -9.91
N ALA A 119 -16.13 -5.33 -10.08
CA ALA A 119 -15.78 -4.16 -9.28
C ALA A 119 -16.76 -3.02 -9.56
N SER A 120 -17.47 -2.57 -8.54
CA SER A 120 -18.45 -1.48 -8.60
C SER A 120 -18.70 -0.91 -7.20
N PRO A 121 -19.34 0.26 -7.09
CA PRO A 121 -19.71 0.83 -5.79
C PRO A 121 -20.64 -0.05 -4.95
N THR A 122 -21.32 -1.02 -5.54
CA THR A 122 -22.30 -1.89 -4.86
C THR A 122 -21.82 -3.32 -4.63
N THR A 123 -20.70 -3.73 -5.21
CA THR A 123 -20.16 -5.09 -5.08
C THR A 123 -18.86 -5.11 -4.29
N TYR A 124 -17.78 -4.60 -4.88
CA TYR A 124 -16.52 -4.34 -4.19
C TYR A 124 -15.70 -3.27 -4.90
N PHE A 125 -14.99 -2.48 -4.13
CA PHE A 125 -14.04 -1.48 -4.59
C PHE A 125 -12.99 -1.24 -3.51
N GLY A 126 -11.95 -0.47 -3.81
CA GLY A 126 -10.94 -0.20 -2.80
C GLY A 126 -9.65 0.38 -3.35
N ALA A 127 -8.63 0.35 -2.51
CA ALA A 127 -7.30 0.86 -2.80
C ALA A 127 -6.23 -0.21 -2.61
N ARG A 128 -5.11 -0.03 -3.29
CA ARG A 128 -3.94 -0.90 -3.20
C ARG A 128 -2.72 -0.08 -2.86
N THR A 129 -1.94 -0.56 -1.90
CA THR A 129 -0.58 -0.07 -1.65
C THR A 129 0.43 -1.19 -1.83
N VAL A 130 1.67 -0.82 -2.13
CA VAL A 130 2.78 -1.74 -2.34
C VAL A 130 3.82 -1.45 -1.28
N GLU A 131 4.21 -2.46 -0.52
CA GLU A 131 5.27 -2.38 0.49
C GLU A 131 6.48 -3.20 0.01
N VAL A 132 7.66 -2.61 0.09
CA VAL A 132 8.91 -3.35 -0.09
C VAL A 132 9.31 -3.93 1.26
N HIS A 133 9.29 -5.25 1.39
CA HIS A 133 9.69 -5.92 2.61
C HIS A 133 11.20 -5.78 2.86
N LYS A 134 11.64 -5.99 4.10
CA LYS A 134 13.06 -5.85 4.48
C LYS A 134 14.03 -6.72 3.67
N ASP A 135 13.54 -7.83 3.14
CA ASP A 135 14.28 -8.75 2.28
C ASP A 135 14.26 -8.36 0.79
N GLY A 136 13.58 -7.25 0.44
CA GLY A 136 13.44 -6.76 -0.92
C GLY A 136 12.26 -7.34 -1.69
N CYS A 137 11.53 -8.32 -1.15
CA CYS A 137 10.32 -8.84 -1.78
C CYS A 137 9.16 -7.85 -1.68
N ILE A 138 8.29 -7.83 -2.70
CA ILE A 138 7.11 -6.98 -2.72
C ILE A 138 5.94 -7.66 -2.04
N HIS A 139 5.24 -6.89 -1.19
CA HIS A 139 3.92 -7.24 -0.65
C HIS A 139 2.89 -6.25 -1.16
N TRP A 140 1.71 -6.75 -1.50
CA TRP A 140 0.57 -5.92 -1.80
C TRP A 140 -0.40 -5.91 -0.63
N HIS A 141 -0.80 -4.72 -0.24
CA HIS A 141 -1.86 -4.53 0.74
C HIS A 141 -3.07 -3.93 0.03
N LEU A 142 -4.18 -4.62 0.12
CA LEU A 142 -5.44 -4.21 -0.48
C LEU A 142 -6.41 -3.84 0.64
N LEU A 143 -6.90 -2.62 0.64
CA LEU A 143 -8.11 -2.25 1.38
C LEU A 143 -9.29 -2.43 0.43
N ILE A 144 -10.16 -3.38 0.72
CA ILE A 144 -11.32 -3.70 -0.11
C ILE A 144 -12.58 -3.46 0.71
N PHE A 145 -13.44 -2.59 0.22
CA PHE A 145 -14.82 -2.46 0.66
C PHE A 145 -15.66 -3.44 -0.17
N ILE A 146 -16.47 -4.24 0.48
CA ILE A 146 -17.14 -5.37 -0.17
C ILE A 146 -18.48 -5.66 0.49
N ASN A 147 -19.46 -6.04 -0.31
CA ASN A 147 -20.72 -6.54 0.22
C ASN A 147 -20.47 -7.82 1.03
N HIS A 148 -21.04 -7.90 2.23
CA HIS A 148 -20.83 -9.01 3.17
C HIS A 148 -21.00 -10.39 2.52
N SER A 149 -22.04 -10.56 1.72
CA SER A 149 -22.33 -11.83 1.04
C SER A 149 -21.24 -12.30 0.06
N LEU A 150 -20.38 -11.38 -0.42
CA LEU A 150 -19.33 -11.66 -1.42
C LEU A 150 -17.96 -11.96 -0.80
N ILE A 151 -17.78 -11.77 0.50
CA ILE A 151 -16.48 -11.95 1.20
C ILE A 151 -15.95 -13.37 1.01
N HIS A 152 -16.84 -14.37 1.13
CA HIS A 152 -16.44 -15.78 0.96
C HIS A 152 -15.91 -16.06 -0.43
N ASP A 153 -16.62 -15.65 -1.47
CA ASP A 153 -16.24 -15.87 -2.87
C ASP A 153 -14.96 -15.11 -3.25
N PHE A 154 -14.83 -13.88 -2.72
CA PHE A 154 -13.61 -13.09 -2.88
C PHE A 154 -12.39 -13.80 -2.28
N ASN A 155 -12.50 -14.27 -1.03
CA ASN A 155 -11.43 -15.00 -0.35
C ASN A 155 -11.10 -16.31 -1.05
N LYS A 156 -12.11 -17.04 -1.55
CA LYS A 156 -11.92 -18.27 -2.33
C LYS A 156 -11.12 -17.99 -3.61
N ALA A 157 -11.47 -16.95 -4.36
CA ALA A 157 -10.74 -16.55 -5.56
C ALA A 157 -9.29 -16.16 -5.25
N CYS A 158 -9.04 -15.49 -4.11
CA CYS A 158 -7.68 -15.17 -3.67
C CYS A 158 -6.89 -16.43 -3.33
N LYS A 159 -7.46 -17.36 -2.58
CA LYS A 159 -6.81 -18.66 -2.21
C LYS A 159 -6.46 -19.51 -3.41
N GLU A 160 -7.26 -19.49 -4.47
CA GLU A 160 -6.96 -20.20 -5.72
C GLU A 160 -5.65 -19.73 -6.40
N LYS A 161 -5.25 -18.48 -6.17
CA LYS A 161 -4.03 -17.89 -6.77
C LYS A 161 -2.88 -17.72 -5.80
N PHE A 162 -3.16 -17.78 -4.51
CA PHE A 162 -2.20 -17.72 -3.41
C PHE A 162 -2.41 -18.92 -2.47
N PRO A 163 -2.12 -20.15 -2.95
CA PRO A 163 -2.45 -21.37 -2.21
C PRO A 163 -1.50 -21.70 -1.08
N LEU A 164 -0.25 -21.18 -1.10
CA LEU A 164 0.75 -21.51 -0.11
C LEU A 164 0.53 -20.77 1.20
N ILE A 165 0.86 -21.40 2.31
CA ILE A 165 0.83 -20.80 3.64
C ILE A 165 1.68 -19.52 3.66
N GLY A 166 1.12 -18.45 4.20
CA GLY A 166 1.80 -17.13 4.29
C GLY A 166 1.65 -16.23 3.06
N GLN A 167 1.19 -16.75 1.91
CA GLN A 167 0.99 -15.92 0.73
C GLN A 167 -0.24 -15.02 0.79
N LEU A 168 -1.27 -15.44 1.49
CA LEU A 168 -2.53 -14.72 1.64
C LEU A 168 -2.86 -14.54 3.12
N LYS A 169 -3.04 -13.29 3.53
CA LYS A 169 -3.62 -12.95 4.83
C LYS A 169 -4.80 -12.02 4.60
N THR A 170 -5.96 -12.40 5.10
CA THR A 170 -7.17 -11.56 5.09
C THR A 170 -7.58 -11.24 6.51
N VAL A 171 -7.86 -9.98 6.79
CA VAL A 171 -8.38 -9.48 8.06
C VAL A 171 -9.72 -8.82 7.77
N LEU A 172 -10.78 -9.27 8.44
CA LEU A 172 -12.07 -8.59 8.41
C LEU A 172 -11.96 -7.31 9.23
N GLY A 173 -12.49 -6.22 8.71
CA GLY A 173 -12.53 -4.95 9.39
C GLY A 173 -13.41 -4.98 10.62
N ASP A 174 -13.03 -4.16 11.59
CA ASP A 174 -13.77 -3.97 12.84
C ASP A 174 -13.68 -2.48 13.19
N ASP A 175 -14.75 -1.76 12.90
CA ASP A 175 -14.80 -0.30 13.11
C ASP A 175 -14.64 0.09 14.59
N SER A 176 -14.84 -0.84 15.52
CA SER A 176 -14.60 -0.61 16.96
C SER A 176 -13.11 -0.51 17.29
N LYS A 177 -12.24 -1.10 16.45
CA LYS A 177 -10.77 -1.10 16.60
C LYS A 177 -10.07 -0.05 15.75
N GLY A 178 -10.80 0.62 14.87
CA GLY A 178 -10.25 1.67 14.03
C GLY A 178 -10.85 1.71 12.63
N SER A 179 -10.72 2.85 11.99
CA SER A 179 -11.26 3.05 10.64
C SER A 179 -10.45 2.34 9.57
N ALA A 180 -11.10 1.94 8.49
CA ALA A 180 -10.47 1.34 7.32
C ALA A 180 -9.31 2.21 6.77
N SER A 181 -9.51 3.53 6.73
CA SER A 181 -8.50 4.49 6.29
C SER A 181 -7.26 4.46 7.19
N SER A 182 -7.43 4.54 8.51
CA SER A 182 -6.31 4.50 9.45
C SER A 182 -5.52 3.20 9.34
N TYR A 183 -6.20 2.09 9.08
CA TYR A 183 -5.55 0.79 8.93
C TYR A 183 -4.64 0.72 7.70
N VAL A 184 -5.09 1.19 6.54
CA VAL A 184 -4.26 1.19 5.32
C VAL A 184 -3.14 2.21 5.40
N PHE A 185 -3.37 3.36 6.04
CA PHE A 185 -2.34 4.39 6.19
C PHE A 185 -1.16 3.94 7.03
N LYS A 186 -1.35 3.04 8.00
CA LYS A 186 -0.25 2.39 8.73
C LYS A 186 0.79 1.74 7.80
N TYR A 187 0.35 1.17 6.68
CA TYR A 187 1.25 0.56 5.69
C TYR A 187 1.83 1.58 4.72
N ILE A 188 1.03 2.55 4.29
CA ILE A 188 1.52 3.65 3.46
C ILE A 188 2.64 4.39 4.19
N MET A 189 2.47 4.67 5.49
CA MET A 189 3.45 5.41 6.30
C MET A 189 4.78 4.68 6.49
N LYS A 190 4.82 3.36 6.39
CA LYS A 190 6.09 2.62 6.47
C LYS A 190 7.03 2.93 5.30
N GLU A 191 6.49 3.22 4.13
CA GLU A 191 7.26 3.60 2.93
C GLU A 191 7.68 5.08 2.96
N PHE A 192 6.94 5.89 3.70
CA PHE A 192 7.24 7.29 3.87
C PHE A 192 8.12 7.49 5.10
N ASN A 193 9.22 8.22 4.92
CA ASN A 193 10.09 8.57 6.05
C ASN A 193 9.37 9.64 6.90
N THR A 194 8.81 9.19 8.03
CA THR A 194 7.95 9.98 8.92
C THR A 194 8.60 11.20 9.55
N ASN A 195 9.94 11.33 9.47
CA ASN A 195 10.68 12.43 10.08
C ASN A 195 10.40 13.82 9.46
N ASN A 196 9.67 13.88 8.35
CA ASN A 196 9.33 15.11 7.64
C ASN A 196 7.82 15.33 7.53
N LEU A 197 7.00 14.60 8.29
CA LEU A 197 5.55 14.80 8.31
C LEU A 197 5.18 15.95 9.23
N ASP A 198 4.26 16.78 8.73
CA ASP A 198 3.57 17.79 9.53
C ASP A 198 2.96 17.13 10.77
N PRO A 199 3.16 17.68 11.98
CA PRO A 199 2.54 17.19 13.22
C PRO A 199 1.02 16.99 13.11
N ALA A 200 0.34 17.83 12.32
CA ALA A 200 -1.08 17.71 12.02
C ALA A 200 -1.44 16.43 11.23
N ILE A 201 -0.51 15.89 10.44
CA ILE A 201 -0.67 14.62 9.73
C ILE A 201 -0.46 13.45 10.70
N THR A 202 0.54 13.55 11.58
CA THR A 202 0.83 12.52 12.56
C THR A 202 -0.32 12.32 13.54
N SER A 203 -0.97 13.40 13.99
CA SER A 203 -2.12 13.33 14.91
C SER A 203 -3.39 12.70 14.31
N ARG A 204 -3.49 12.59 12.99
CA ARG A 204 -4.62 11.91 12.29
C ARG A 204 -4.45 10.39 12.20
N LEU A 205 -3.30 9.87 12.62
CA LEU A 205 -2.92 8.47 12.49
C LEU A 205 -2.94 7.72 13.82
N THR A 206 -3.03 8.44 14.92
CA THR A 206 -3.24 7.92 16.27
C THR A 206 -4.71 7.88 16.62
#